data_b30d8309d0b576a438f2471f6e378d1d
#
_entry.id   b30d8309d0b576a438f2471f6e378d1d
#
_cell.length_a   1.000
_cell.length_b   1.000
_cell.length_c   1.000
_cell.angle_alpha   90.00
_cell.angle_beta   90.00
_cell.angle_gamma   90.00
#
_symmetry.space_group_name_H-M   'P 1'
#
loop_
_entity.id
_entity.type
_entity.pdbx_description
1 polymer ?
#
loop_
_entity_poly.entity_id
_entity_poly.type
_entity_poly.pdbx_seq_one_letter_code
_entity_poly.pdbx_strand_id
1 'polypeptide(L)'
;MKNEISVYCDGGARGNPGPAAIGFVVWQNNKIVHKFSKKIGRATNNVAEYQAVISALDWLRKNFETLKPCNYAANFFLDSQLIVNQLRGRFKIKNANLQKLIIKVKNLENKVGTQINYHYISRRQNKIADALVNQALNGL
;
A
#
# COMPACT_ATOMS: atom_id res chain seq x y z
N MET A 1 -1.81 20.04 -16.85
CA MET A 1 -1.34 18.65 -16.65
C MET A 1 -1.47 18.25 -15.19
N LYS A 2 -2.06 17.10 -14.97
CA LYS A 2 -2.25 16.60 -13.62
C LYS A 2 -0.99 15.90 -13.14
N ASN A 3 -0.47 16.35 -12.03
CA ASN A 3 0.64 15.71 -11.33
C ASN A 3 0.17 14.47 -10.56
N GLU A 4 -0.35 13.48 -11.25
CA GLU A 4 -0.94 12.32 -10.61
C GLU A 4 0.09 11.49 -9.87
N ILE A 5 -0.29 11.06 -8.67
CA ILE A 5 0.48 10.12 -7.88
C ILE A 5 -0.22 8.77 -7.95
N SER A 6 0.52 7.75 -8.35
CA SER A 6 0.05 6.36 -8.37
C SER A 6 0.96 5.53 -7.48
N VAL A 7 0.36 4.78 -6.55
CA VAL A 7 1.09 3.95 -5.59
C VAL A 7 0.63 2.50 -5.76
N TYR A 8 1.55 1.63 -6.11
CA TYR A 8 1.29 0.22 -6.22
C TYR A 8 1.82 -0.47 -4.98
N CYS A 9 0.96 -1.19 -4.28
CA CYS A 9 1.29 -1.84 -3.01
C CYS A 9 1.09 -3.34 -3.11
N ASP A 10 1.93 -4.09 -2.40
CA ASP A 10 1.78 -5.52 -2.22
C ASP A 10 2.33 -5.92 -0.86
N GLY A 11 1.75 -6.96 -0.30
CA GLY A 11 2.23 -7.57 0.93
C GLY A 11 1.95 -9.06 0.89
N GLY A 12 2.84 -9.85 1.43
CA GLY A 12 2.67 -11.28 1.40
C GLY A 12 3.45 -12.00 2.47
N ALA A 13 3.04 -13.24 2.73
CA ALA A 13 3.70 -14.11 3.69
C ALA A 13 3.97 -15.46 3.05
N ARG A 14 5.11 -16.05 3.36
CA ARG A 14 5.44 -17.42 2.97
C ARG A 14 4.94 -18.35 4.08
N GLY A 15 3.71 -18.86 3.89
CA GLY A 15 2.89 -19.43 4.94
C GLY A 15 1.92 -18.38 5.46
N ASN A 16 0.78 -18.78 5.98
CA ASN A 16 -0.29 -17.85 6.38
C ASN A 16 -0.81 -18.19 7.78
N PRO A 17 -0.15 -17.76 8.88
CA PRO A 17 0.95 -16.80 8.95
C PRO A 17 2.32 -17.42 8.61
N GLY A 18 3.28 -16.55 8.31
CA GLY A 18 4.65 -16.94 8.04
C GLY A 18 5.53 -15.71 7.88
N PRO A 19 6.80 -15.90 7.49
CA PRO A 19 7.68 -14.78 7.17
C PRO A 19 7.02 -13.89 6.13
N ALA A 20 6.91 -12.61 6.43
CA ALA A 20 6.14 -11.67 5.63
C ALA A 20 6.98 -10.45 5.24
N ALA A 21 6.58 -9.81 4.16
CA ALA A 21 7.21 -8.60 3.67
C ALA A 21 6.22 -7.72 2.95
N ILE A 22 6.60 -6.46 2.79
CA ILE A 22 5.83 -5.46 2.08
C ILE A 22 6.66 -4.85 0.98
N GLY A 23 5.98 -4.34 -0.04
CA GLY A 23 6.61 -3.58 -1.09
C GLY A 23 5.66 -2.54 -1.64
N PHE A 24 6.18 -1.38 -2.00
CA PHE A 24 5.39 -0.40 -2.73
C PHE A 24 6.28 0.40 -3.66
N VAL A 25 5.66 0.91 -4.71
CA VAL A 25 6.32 1.77 -5.69
C VAL A 25 5.45 2.99 -5.92
N VAL A 26 6.08 4.16 -5.93
CA VAL A 26 5.40 5.43 -6.15
C VAL A 26 5.78 5.98 -7.51
N TRP A 27 4.76 6.28 -8.30
CA TRP A 27 4.89 6.92 -9.60
C TRP A 27 4.35 8.34 -9.53
N GLN A 28 5.03 9.25 -10.18
CA GLN A 28 4.52 10.60 -10.41
C GLN A 28 4.82 10.98 -11.84
N ASN A 29 3.77 11.32 -12.60
CA ASN A 29 3.90 11.73 -14.02
C ASN A 29 4.67 10.71 -14.86
N ASN A 30 4.31 9.43 -14.73
CA ASN A 30 4.90 8.32 -15.48
C ASN A 30 6.36 8.03 -15.14
N LYS A 31 6.85 8.53 -14.00
CA LYS A 31 8.20 8.24 -13.51
C LYS A 31 8.12 7.63 -12.13
N ILE A 32 8.95 6.62 -11.88
CA ILE A 32 9.09 6.06 -10.55
C ILE A 32 9.90 7.04 -9.71
N VAL A 33 9.31 7.50 -8.61
CA VAL A 33 9.99 8.44 -7.69
C VAL A 33 10.43 7.76 -6.41
N HIS A 34 9.89 6.58 -6.09
CA HIS A 34 10.29 5.84 -4.89
C HIS A 34 9.91 4.36 -5.00
N LYS A 35 10.78 3.50 -4.50
CA LYS A 35 10.54 2.06 -4.30
C LYS A 35 10.89 1.70 -2.88
N PHE A 36 10.10 0.81 -2.27
CA PHE A 36 10.33 0.37 -0.90
C PHE A 36 10.09 -1.12 -0.76
N SER A 37 10.95 -1.79 0.00
CA SER A 37 10.88 -3.22 0.24
C SER A 37 11.36 -3.50 1.65
N LYS A 38 10.58 -4.27 2.43
CA LYS A 38 10.93 -4.53 3.85
C LYS A 38 10.31 -5.81 4.35
N LYS A 39 11.11 -6.59 5.10
CA LYS A 39 10.59 -7.67 5.93
C LYS A 39 9.83 -7.08 7.12
N ILE A 40 8.71 -7.68 7.48
CA ILE A 40 7.90 -7.22 8.61
C ILE A 40 7.76 -8.29 9.71
N GLY A 41 8.59 -9.33 9.66
CA GLY A 41 8.51 -10.43 10.61
C GLY A 41 7.45 -11.43 10.20
N ARG A 42 6.78 -12.03 11.18
CA ARG A 42 5.76 -13.05 10.94
C ARG A 42 4.38 -12.41 10.91
N ALA A 43 3.62 -12.65 9.87
CA ALA A 43 2.28 -12.09 9.69
C ALA A 43 1.45 -12.93 8.72
N THR A 44 0.15 -12.65 8.66
CA THR A 44 -0.73 -13.19 7.61
C THR A 44 -0.61 -12.36 6.35
N ASN A 45 -1.07 -12.89 5.23
CA ASN A 45 -1.14 -12.15 3.97
C ASN A 45 -1.93 -10.84 4.13
N ASN A 46 -3.09 -10.88 4.77
CA ASN A 46 -3.93 -9.70 4.94
C ASN A 46 -3.26 -8.62 5.77
N VAL A 47 -2.58 -8.99 6.85
CA VAL A 47 -1.82 -8.04 7.66
C VAL A 47 -0.71 -7.40 6.83
N ALA A 48 0.02 -8.20 6.05
CA ALA A 48 1.09 -7.69 5.19
C ALA A 48 0.54 -6.70 4.14
N GLU A 49 -0.61 -6.99 3.55
CA GLU A 49 -1.26 -6.08 2.59
C GLU A 49 -1.58 -4.73 3.24
N TYR A 50 -2.17 -4.74 4.44
CA TYR A 50 -2.45 -3.49 5.18
C TYR A 50 -1.17 -2.74 5.53
N GLN A 51 -0.13 -3.47 5.96
CA GLN A 51 1.13 -2.82 6.34
C GLN A 51 1.81 -2.15 5.13
N ALA A 52 1.66 -2.70 3.93
CA ALA A 52 2.16 -2.06 2.72
C ALA A 52 1.46 -0.72 2.47
N VAL A 53 0.14 -0.68 2.61
CA VAL A 53 -0.64 0.56 2.46
C VAL A 53 -0.23 1.58 3.53
N ILE A 54 -0.10 1.14 4.79
CA ILE A 54 0.29 2.01 5.90
C ILE A 54 1.67 2.63 5.64
N SER A 55 2.64 1.81 5.21
CA SER A 55 3.99 2.30 4.93
C SER A 55 3.99 3.31 3.77
N ALA A 56 3.20 3.04 2.74
CA ALA A 56 3.09 3.94 1.59
C ALA A 56 2.44 5.27 1.98
N LEU A 57 1.37 5.23 2.78
CA LEU A 57 0.71 6.44 3.25
C LEU A 57 1.64 7.28 4.14
N ASP A 58 2.41 6.61 5.01
CA ASP A 58 3.37 7.30 5.87
C ASP A 58 4.48 7.96 5.03
N TRP A 59 4.95 7.29 4.00
CA TRP A 59 5.92 7.86 3.07
C TRP A 59 5.36 9.08 2.34
N LEU A 60 4.11 9.00 1.86
CA LEU A 60 3.46 10.14 1.21
C LEU A 60 3.34 11.33 2.15
N ARG A 61 2.94 11.07 3.41
CA ARG A 61 2.81 12.12 4.42
C ARG A 61 4.12 12.88 4.61
N LYS A 62 5.23 12.14 4.64
CA LYS A 62 6.55 12.72 4.88
C LYS A 62 7.11 13.45 3.65
N ASN A 63 6.69 13.06 2.45
CA ASN A 63 7.26 13.56 1.20
C ASN A 63 6.29 14.38 0.36
N PHE A 64 5.13 14.70 0.90
CA PHE A 64 4.06 15.36 0.17
C PHE A 64 4.50 16.69 -0.45
N GLU A 65 5.19 17.50 0.32
CA GLU A 65 5.66 18.81 -0.14
C GLU A 65 6.68 18.69 -1.27
N THR A 66 7.56 17.69 -1.18
CA THR A 66 8.55 17.40 -2.22
C THR A 66 7.91 16.99 -3.53
N LEU A 67 6.85 16.19 -3.46
CA LEU A 67 6.10 15.74 -4.63
C LEU A 67 5.28 16.87 -5.26
N LYS A 68 4.99 17.90 -4.48
CA LYS A 68 4.21 19.08 -4.91
C LYS A 68 2.92 18.71 -5.61
N PRO A 69 2.11 17.83 -5.02
CA PRO A 69 0.81 17.54 -5.62
C PRO A 69 -0.08 18.76 -5.50
N CYS A 70 -0.80 19.06 -6.57
CA CYS A 70 -1.77 20.16 -6.62
C CYS A 70 -3.16 19.60 -6.78
N ASN A 71 -4.00 19.73 -5.79
CA ASN A 71 -5.46 19.50 -5.90
C ASN A 71 -5.88 18.20 -6.56
N TYR A 72 -5.20 17.07 -6.30
CA TYR A 72 -5.57 15.80 -6.87
C TYR A 72 -5.44 14.66 -5.87
N ALA A 73 -6.00 13.54 -6.26
CA ALA A 73 -5.98 12.34 -5.46
C ALA A 73 -4.69 11.56 -5.67
N ALA A 74 -4.27 10.83 -4.65
CA ALA A 74 -3.31 9.76 -4.81
C ALA A 74 -4.09 8.47 -5.05
N ASN A 75 -3.74 7.73 -6.09
CA ASN A 75 -4.41 6.50 -6.46
C ASN A 75 -3.56 5.31 -6.03
N PHE A 76 -4.12 4.47 -5.18
CA PHE A 76 -3.49 3.26 -4.68
C PHE A 76 -4.04 2.05 -5.44
N PHE A 77 -3.14 1.18 -5.86
CA PHE A 77 -3.46 -0.02 -6.62
C PHE A 77 -2.99 -1.25 -5.85
N LEU A 78 -3.91 -2.18 -5.61
CA LEU A 78 -3.66 -3.42 -4.88
C LEU A 78 -4.27 -4.60 -5.64
N ASP A 79 -3.67 -5.77 -5.52
CA ASP A 79 -4.18 -6.97 -6.17
C ASP A 79 -5.00 -7.88 -5.25
N SER A 80 -5.51 -7.33 -4.15
CA SER A 80 -6.44 -8.02 -3.25
C SER A 80 -7.78 -7.31 -3.28
N GLN A 81 -8.78 -7.95 -3.89
CA GLN A 81 -10.13 -7.38 -3.97
C GLN A 81 -10.74 -7.21 -2.59
N LEU A 82 -10.50 -8.16 -1.68
CA LEU A 82 -10.99 -8.09 -0.30
C LEU A 82 -10.46 -6.83 0.39
N ILE A 83 -9.14 -6.62 0.34
CA ILE A 83 -8.51 -5.49 1.02
C ILE A 83 -8.98 -4.16 0.42
N VAL A 84 -9.07 -4.07 -0.91
CA VAL A 84 -9.58 -2.86 -1.57
C VAL A 84 -11.00 -2.55 -1.10
N ASN A 85 -11.86 -3.54 -1.04
CA ASN A 85 -13.24 -3.33 -0.58
C ASN A 85 -13.31 -2.91 0.89
N GLN A 86 -12.44 -3.48 1.73
CA GLN A 86 -12.33 -3.05 3.13
C GLN A 86 -11.84 -1.61 3.24
N LEU A 87 -10.83 -1.23 2.47
CA LEU A 87 -10.30 0.13 2.46
C LEU A 87 -11.33 1.15 1.96
N ARG A 88 -12.20 0.73 1.04
CA ARG A 88 -13.30 1.57 0.55
C ARG A 88 -14.48 1.62 1.50
N GLY A 89 -14.45 0.86 2.60
CA GLY A 89 -15.56 0.80 3.56
C GLY A 89 -16.76 -0.02 3.10
N ARG A 90 -16.60 -0.85 2.07
CA ARG A 90 -17.70 -1.65 1.52
C ARG A 90 -17.99 -2.92 2.30
N PHE A 91 -16.97 -3.47 2.96
CA PHE A 91 -17.07 -4.69 3.75
C PHE A 91 -16.78 -4.39 5.21
N LYS A 92 -17.60 -4.97 6.10
CA LYS A 92 -17.36 -4.89 7.52
C LYS A 92 -16.16 -5.76 7.90
N ILE A 93 -15.25 -5.18 8.67
CA ILE A 93 -14.04 -5.88 9.13
C ILE A 93 -14.35 -6.47 10.51
N LYS A 94 -14.33 -7.82 10.61
CA LYS A 94 -14.62 -8.53 11.85
C LYS A 94 -13.38 -8.84 12.67
N ASN A 95 -12.22 -9.00 12.01
CA ASN A 95 -10.98 -9.35 12.67
C ASN A 95 -10.45 -8.14 13.45
N ALA A 96 -10.17 -8.35 14.75
CA ALA A 96 -9.73 -7.26 15.64
C ALA A 96 -8.39 -6.65 15.22
N ASN A 97 -7.47 -7.47 14.74
CA ASN A 97 -6.17 -6.97 14.28
C ASN A 97 -6.32 -6.10 13.03
N LEU A 98 -7.16 -6.52 12.10
CA LEU A 98 -7.42 -5.74 10.88
C LEU A 98 -8.18 -4.46 11.18
N GLN A 99 -9.09 -4.48 12.17
CA GLN A 99 -9.77 -3.26 12.61
C GLN A 99 -8.80 -2.21 13.10
N LYS A 100 -7.77 -2.60 13.85
CA LYS A 100 -6.72 -1.67 14.31
C LYS A 100 -5.94 -1.11 13.12
N LEU A 101 -5.66 -1.93 12.13
CA LEU A 101 -4.90 -1.51 10.96
C LEU A 101 -5.71 -0.54 10.09
N ILE A 102 -7.00 -0.78 9.90
CA ILE A 102 -7.84 0.13 9.11
C ILE A 102 -7.97 1.50 9.78
N ILE A 103 -8.05 1.53 11.12
CA ILE A 103 -8.07 2.79 11.86
C ILE A 103 -6.78 3.57 11.59
N LYS A 104 -5.63 2.88 11.62
CA LYS A 104 -4.35 3.50 11.33
C LYS A 104 -4.28 4.03 9.91
N VAL A 105 -4.82 3.29 8.94
CA VAL A 105 -4.93 3.74 7.55
C VAL A 105 -5.72 5.04 7.47
N LYS A 106 -6.90 5.09 8.08
CA LYS A 106 -7.77 6.26 8.03
C LYS A 106 -7.12 7.49 8.67
N ASN A 107 -6.41 7.30 9.78
CA ASN A 107 -5.66 8.38 10.42
C ASN A 107 -4.55 8.91 9.51
N LEU A 108 -3.83 8.03 8.82
CA LEU A 108 -2.78 8.44 7.89
C LEU A 108 -3.35 9.13 6.66
N GLU A 109 -4.49 8.67 6.13
CA GLU A 109 -5.17 9.34 5.02
C GLU A 109 -5.44 10.81 5.35
N ASN A 110 -5.93 11.06 6.57
CA ASN A 110 -6.20 12.44 7.01
C ASN A 110 -4.93 13.27 7.10
N LYS A 111 -3.80 12.66 7.46
CA LYS A 111 -2.52 13.36 7.61
C LYS A 111 -1.85 13.65 6.27
N VAL A 112 -2.10 12.84 5.25
CA VAL A 112 -1.54 13.08 3.90
C VAL A 112 -2.09 14.37 3.31
N GLY A 113 -3.35 14.67 3.56
CA GLY A 113 -3.93 15.95 3.13
C GLY A 113 -4.41 15.97 1.69
N THR A 114 -4.53 14.83 1.05
CA THR A 114 -5.14 14.70 -0.27
C THR A 114 -6.11 13.53 -0.28
N GLN A 115 -6.96 13.47 -1.28
CA GLN A 115 -7.88 12.35 -1.42
C GLN A 115 -7.12 11.08 -1.79
N ILE A 116 -7.43 10.00 -1.10
CA ILE A 116 -6.84 8.68 -1.38
C ILE A 116 -7.92 7.80 -1.98
N ASN A 117 -7.64 7.26 -3.16
CA ASN A 117 -8.53 6.31 -3.84
C ASN A 117 -7.85 4.95 -3.94
N TYR A 118 -8.61 3.89 -3.74
CA TYR A 118 -8.10 2.52 -3.80
C TYR A 118 -8.72 1.79 -4.99
N HIS A 119 -7.89 1.09 -5.75
CA HIS A 119 -8.30 0.38 -6.96
C HIS A 119 -7.77 -1.05 -6.93
N TYR A 120 -8.64 -1.99 -7.30
CA TYR A 120 -8.22 -3.37 -7.49
C TYR A 120 -7.63 -3.54 -8.88
N ILE A 121 -6.47 -4.19 -8.95
CA ILE A 121 -5.82 -4.59 -10.20
C ILE A 121 -5.47 -6.07 -10.16
N SER A 122 -5.23 -6.66 -11.30
CA SER A 122 -4.77 -8.04 -11.36
C SER A 122 -3.33 -8.13 -10.86
N ARG A 123 -2.96 -9.33 -10.40
CA ARG A 123 -1.58 -9.58 -9.96
C ARG A 123 -0.57 -9.29 -11.07
N ARG A 124 -0.95 -9.59 -12.32
CA ARG A 124 -0.12 -9.30 -13.50
C ARG A 124 0.21 -7.81 -13.63
N GLN A 125 -0.69 -6.95 -13.21
CA GLN A 125 -0.51 -5.51 -13.26
C GLN A 125 0.26 -4.95 -12.07
N ASN A 126 0.56 -5.78 -11.06
CA ASN A 126 1.24 -5.36 -9.83
C ASN A 126 2.64 -5.98 -9.69
N LYS A 127 3.32 -6.21 -10.79
CA LYS A 127 4.59 -6.96 -10.83
C LYS A 127 5.72 -6.30 -10.06
N ILE A 128 5.82 -4.97 -10.09
CA ILE A 128 6.93 -4.27 -9.42
C ILE A 128 6.79 -4.40 -7.90
N ALA A 129 5.60 -4.16 -7.37
CA ALA A 129 5.37 -4.30 -5.93
C ALA A 129 5.54 -5.75 -5.49
N ASP A 130 5.04 -6.71 -6.27
CA ASP A 130 5.23 -8.14 -6.00
C ASP A 130 6.72 -8.51 -5.97
N ALA A 131 7.50 -8.02 -6.93
CA ALA A 131 8.94 -8.27 -6.97
C ALA A 131 9.64 -7.70 -5.74
N LEU A 132 9.21 -6.53 -5.25
CA LEU A 132 9.77 -5.92 -4.05
C LEU A 132 9.50 -6.76 -2.81
N VAL A 133 8.30 -7.35 -2.70
CA VAL A 133 7.96 -8.27 -1.61
C VAL A 133 8.87 -9.50 -1.66
N ASN A 134 9.01 -10.13 -2.81
CA ASN A 134 9.82 -11.33 -2.99
C ASN A 134 11.31 -11.03 -2.74
N GLN A 135 11.78 -9.88 -3.16
CA GLN A 135 13.15 -9.43 -2.94
C GLN A 135 13.45 -9.38 -1.43
N ALA A 136 12.55 -8.80 -0.64
CA ALA A 136 12.70 -8.74 0.81
C ALA A 136 12.68 -10.13 1.42
N LEU A 137 11.73 -10.99 1.01
CA LEU A 137 11.62 -12.35 1.53
C LEU A 137 12.83 -13.21 1.18
N ASN A 138 13.47 -12.96 0.04
CA ASN A 138 14.67 -13.67 -0.38
C ASN A 138 15.95 -13.10 0.27
N GLY A 139 15.83 -12.06 1.07
CA GLY A 139 16.98 -11.47 1.75
C GLY A 139 17.86 -10.60 0.88
N LEU A 140 17.32 -10.07 -0.19
CA LEU A 140 18.08 -9.23 -1.12
C LEU A 140 17.92 -7.74 -0.86
#